data_355d95a1b8650a7d04b4b37a7aa88091
#
_entry.id   355d95a1b8650a7d04b4b37a7aa88091
#
_cell.length_a   1.000
_cell.length_b   1.000
_cell.length_c   1.000
_cell.angle_alpha   90.00
_cell.angle_beta   90.00
_cell.angle_gamma   90.00
#
_symmetry.space_group_name_H-M   'P 1'
#
loop_
_entity.id
_entity.type
_entity.pdbx_description
1 polymer ?
#
loop_
_entity_poly.entity_id
_entity_poly.type
_entity_poly.pdbx_seq_one_letter_code
_entity_poly.pdbx_strand_id
1 'polypeptide(L)'
;KEGVTRVVTARELGIEEVRKIAEETDLEIESFVHGALCYCYSGQCLFSSFLGGRSGNRGQCAQPCRLLYQAEGDDKSRYLLSLKDICTLDLIPEMVEAGIDSFKIEGRMKKPEYVAAVAHLYRKYTDLYLELLERAPEGTDPEVFAKQKFRVEEADRSVLLDLYNRGGFHTGYYHTQNGREMV
;
A
#
# COMPACT_ATOMS: atom_id res chain seq x y z
N LYS A 1 2.95 12.55 -27.37
CA LYS A 1 1.91 12.00 -26.47
C LYS A 1 1.96 10.50 -26.64
N GLU A 2 2.34 9.78 -25.58
CA GLU A 2 2.70 8.36 -25.64
C GLU A 2 1.48 7.41 -25.56
N GLY A 3 0.24 7.94 -25.53
CA GLY A 3 -0.98 7.12 -25.42
C GLY A 3 -1.16 6.42 -24.07
N VAL A 4 -0.49 6.92 -23.02
CA VAL A 4 -0.68 6.44 -21.66
C VAL A 4 -2.05 6.86 -21.14
N THR A 5 -2.78 5.92 -20.53
CA THR A 5 -4.12 6.17 -19.96
C THR A 5 -4.13 6.02 -18.42
N ARG A 6 -3.13 5.34 -17.84
CA ARG A 6 -2.99 5.13 -16.40
C ARG A 6 -1.54 5.23 -15.98
N VAL A 7 -1.29 5.80 -14.82
CA VAL A 7 0.03 5.83 -14.17
C VAL A 7 -0.03 5.14 -12.81
N VAL A 8 1.07 4.45 -12.46
CA VAL A 8 1.24 3.85 -11.13
C VAL A 8 2.13 4.75 -10.31
N THR A 9 1.62 5.26 -9.19
CA THR A 9 2.39 6.12 -8.30
C THR A 9 3.52 5.36 -7.61
N ALA A 10 4.63 6.07 -7.33
CA ALA A 10 5.67 5.53 -6.49
C ALA A 10 5.14 5.30 -5.07
N ARG A 11 5.66 4.27 -4.36
CA ARG A 11 5.21 3.91 -3.01
C ARG A 11 5.54 4.97 -1.96
N GLU A 12 6.50 5.83 -2.25
CA GLU A 12 7.04 6.86 -1.36
C GLU A 12 6.19 8.13 -1.32
N LEU A 13 5.19 8.25 -2.19
CA LEU A 13 4.34 9.44 -2.23
C LEU A 13 3.33 9.43 -1.07
N GLY A 14 3.19 10.58 -0.43
CA GLY A 14 2.12 10.85 0.52
C GLY A 14 0.77 11.06 -0.17
N ILE A 15 -0.32 10.97 0.59
CA ILE A 15 -1.67 11.05 0.03
C ILE A 15 -1.93 12.40 -0.67
N GLU A 16 -1.40 13.50 -0.12
CA GLU A 16 -1.55 14.83 -0.71
C GLU A 16 -0.74 15.03 -2.00
N GLU A 17 0.39 14.31 -2.14
CA GLU A 17 1.17 14.32 -3.37
C GLU A 17 0.42 13.56 -4.47
N VAL A 18 -0.22 12.43 -4.12
CA VAL A 18 -1.06 11.67 -5.05
C VAL A 18 -2.26 12.50 -5.49
N ARG A 19 -2.94 13.20 -4.56
CA ARG A 19 -4.05 14.11 -4.86
C ARG A 19 -3.64 15.18 -5.89
N LYS A 20 -2.50 15.84 -5.69
CA LYS A 20 -1.99 16.84 -6.64
C LYS A 20 -1.75 16.27 -8.04
N ILE A 21 -1.23 15.03 -8.12
CA ILE A 21 -1.04 14.37 -9.42
C ILE A 21 -2.40 14.11 -10.08
N ALA A 22 -3.39 13.64 -9.33
CA ALA A 22 -4.74 13.41 -9.86
C ALA A 22 -5.39 14.70 -10.38
N GLU A 23 -5.22 15.81 -9.65
CA GLU A 23 -5.75 17.12 -10.04
C GLU A 23 -5.05 17.72 -11.27
N GLU A 24 -3.80 17.39 -11.52
CA GLU A 24 -2.98 17.94 -12.60
C GLU A 24 -2.98 17.10 -13.88
N THR A 25 -3.68 15.96 -13.90
CA THR A 25 -3.69 15.05 -15.07
C THR A 25 -5.06 14.43 -15.30
N ASP A 26 -5.37 14.14 -16.57
CA ASP A 26 -6.55 13.36 -16.98
C ASP A 26 -6.27 11.84 -16.98
N LEU A 27 -5.14 11.39 -16.43
CA LEU A 27 -4.78 9.97 -16.38
C LEU A 27 -5.40 9.30 -15.17
N GLU A 28 -5.78 8.04 -15.31
CA GLU A 28 -6.14 7.22 -14.16
C GLU A 28 -4.93 7.01 -13.23
N ILE A 29 -5.17 7.16 -11.94
CA ILE A 29 -4.14 6.98 -10.90
C ILE A 29 -4.27 5.60 -10.26
N GLU A 30 -3.21 4.80 -10.34
CA GLU A 30 -3.11 3.53 -9.65
C GLU A 30 -2.09 3.62 -8.51
N SER A 31 -2.49 3.24 -7.29
CA SER A 31 -1.62 3.30 -6.11
C SER A 31 -1.61 2.01 -5.32
N PHE A 32 -0.46 1.69 -4.68
CA PHE A 32 -0.33 0.49 -3.87
C PHE A 32 -1.09 0.60 -2.56
N VAL A 33 -1.94 -0.39 -2.27
CA VAL A 33 -2.81 -0.40 -1.08
C VAL A 33 -2.48 -1.52 -0.11
N HIS A 34 -1.90 -2.63 -0.57
CA HIS A 34 -1.66 -3.79 0.28
C HIS A 34 -0.43 -4.60 -0.15
N GLY A 35 0.26 -5.17 0.85
CA GLY A 35 1.35 -6.11 0.68
C GLY A 35 2.73 -5.51 0.85
N ALA A 36 3.74 -6.07 0.21
CA ALA A 36 5.13 -5.75 0.46
C ALA A 36 5.52 -4.29 0.16
N LEU A 37 6.10 -3.63 1.15
CA LEU A 37 6.73 -2.32 1.00
C LEU A 37 8.23 -2.47 0.70
N CYS A 38 8.78 -1.66 -0.20
CA CYS A 38 10.20 -1.64 -0.50
C CYS A 38 10.97 -0.74 0.48
N TYR A 39 12.16 -1.20 0.90
CA TYR A 39 13.07 -0.40 1.73
C TYR A 39 13.68 0.78 0.97
N CYS A 40 13.93 0.61 -0.33
CA CYS A 40 14.56 1.61 -1.19
C CYS A 40 13.51 2.32 -2.05
N TYR A 41 13.87 3.50 -2.55
CA TYR A 41 13.07 4.24 -3.51
C TYR A 41 12.70 3.38 -4.74
N SER A 42 11.48 3.55 -5.20
CA SER A 42 10.93 2.84 -6.36
C SER A 42 11.82 3.06 -7.61
N GLY A 43 12.15 1.97 -8.30
CA GLY A 43 12.99 2.00 -9.50
C GLY A 43 14.48 2.26 -9.29
N GLN A 44 14.97 2.49 -8.07
CA GLN A 44 16.37 2.88 -7.80
C GLN A 44 17.19 1.82 -7.05
N CYS A 45 16.57 0.73 -6.62
CA CYS A 45 17.26 -0.28 -5.83
C CYS A 45 18.20 -1.14 -6.67
N LEU A 46 19.48 -1.11 -6.34
CA LEU A 46 20.52 -1.96 -6.92
C LEU A 46 20.97 -3.11 -6.01
N PHE A 47 20.39 -3.23 -4.80
CA PHE A 47 20.86 -4.16 -3.77
C PHE A 47 20.90 -5.62 -4.25
N SER A 48 19.82 -6.10 -4.88
CA SER A 48 19.76 -7.45 -5.44
C SER A 48 20.71 -7.65 -6.63
N SER A 49 21.00 -6.59 -7.39
CA SER A 49 21.97 -6.65 -8.48
C SER A 49 23.40 -6.81 -7.97
N PHE A 50 23.76 -6.08 -6.91
CA PHE A 50 25.11 -6.16 -6.30
C PHE A 50 25.37 -7.51 -5.64
N LEU A 51 24.41 -8.03 -4.87
CA LEU A 51 24.60 -9.27 -4.11
C LEU A 51 24.45 -10.55 -4.95
N GLY A 52 23.74 -10.51 -6.06
CA GLY A 52 23.44 -11.75 -6.80
C GLY A 52 23.17 -11.57 -8.29
N GLY A 53 23.54 -10.44 -8.88
CA GLY A 53 23.37 -10.16 -10.32
C GLY A 53 21.91 -10.08 -10.77
N ARG A 54 20.92 -10.04 -9.84
CA ARG A 54 19.49 -10.07 -10.14
C ARG A 54 18.89 -8.66 -10.02
N SER A 55 18.53 -8.06 -11.16
CA SER A 55 17.99 -6.71 -11.19
C SER A 55 16.56 -6.64 -10.66
N GLY A 56 16.36 -5.92 -9.55
CA GLY A 56 15.04 -5.62 -9.00
C GLY A 56 14.17 -4.82 -9.97
N ASN A 57 14.76 -3.88 -10.69
CA ASN A 57 14.07 -3.02 -11.67
C ASN A 57 13.62 -3.79 -12.93
N ARG A 58 14.12 -5.02 -13.12
CA ARG A 58 13.70 -5.94 -14.17
C ARG A 58 12.82 -7.08 -13.65
N GLY A 59 12.22 -6.92 -12.47
CA GLY A 59 11.34 -7.92 -11.85
C GLY A 59 12.06 -9.15 -11.28
N GLN A 60 13.39 -9.14 -11.12
CA GLN A 60 14.20 -10.27 -10.68
C GLN A 60 14.72 -10.12 -9.25
N CYS A 61 14.16 -9.21 -8.44
CA CYS A 61 14.62 -8.96 -7.09
C CYS A 61 14.62 -10.24 -6.23
N ALA A 62 15.80 -10.58 -5.66
CA ALA A 62 15.95 -11.67 -4.71
C ALA A 62 15.58 -11.29 -3.27
N GLN A 63 15.14 -10.05 -3.04
CA GLN A 63 14.72 -9.51 -1.74
C GLN A 63 15.82 -9.57 -0.66
N PRO A 64 17.08 -9.16 -0.92
CA PRO A 64 18.14 -9.21 0.09
C PRO A 64 17.80 -8.38 1.34
N CYS A 65 17.03 -7.29 1.21
CA CYS A 65 16.54 -6.51 2.36
C CYS A 65 15.66 -7.32 3.34
N ARG A 66 15.25 -8.54 2.99
CA ARG A 66 14.43 -9.45 3.81
C ARG A 66 15.26 -10.50 4.55
N LEU A 67 16.58 -10.42 4.48
CA LEU A 67 17.49 -11.30 5.21
C LEU A 67 17.80 -10.74 6.60
N LEU A 68 18.30 -11.61 7.47
CA LEU A 68 18.84 -11.22 8.76
C LEU A 68 20.18 -10.51 8.57
N TYR A 69 20.35 -9.38 9.21
CA TYR A 69 21.59 -8.60 9.25
C TYR A 69 22.02 -8.39 10.71
N GLN A 70 23.33 -8.33 10.89
CA GLN A 70 23.95 -7.99 12.17
C GLN A 70 24.69 -6.66 11.99
N ALA A 71 24.35 -5.69 12.83
CA ALA A 71 25.08 -4.43 12.88
C ALA A 71 26.40 -4.61 13.63
N GLU A 72 27.42 -3.83 13.31
CA GLU A 72 28.70 -3.84 14.02
C GLU A 72 28.46 -3.50 15.51
N GLY A 73 28.98 -4.34 16.40
CA GLY A 73 28.81 -4.20 17.84
C GLY A 73 27.47 -4.73 18.40
N ASP A 74 26.64 -5.38 17.57
CA ASP A 74 25.41 -6.07 18.02
C ASP A 74 25.61 -7.59 18.01
N ASP A 75 25.26 -8.26 19.12
CA ASP A 75 25.40 -9.72 19.25
C ASP A 75 24.27 -10.49 18.54
N LYS A 76 23.24 -9.80 18.01
CA LYS A 76 22.05 -10.43 17.42
C LYS A 76 21.81 -9.99 15.98
N SER A 77 21.51 -10.98 15.12
CA SER A 77 20.99 -10.73 13.79
C SER A 77 19.50 -10.41 13.81
N ARG A 78 19.08 -9.40 13.03
CA ARG A 78 17.68 -8.93 12.94
C ARG A 78 17.31 -8.59 11.50
N TYR A 79 16.02 -8.45 11.26
CA TYR A 79 15.50 -8.01 9.96
C TYR A 79 15.57 -6.48 9.81
N LEU A 80 16.78 -5.91 9.89
CA LEU A 80 17.03 -4.46 9.97
C LEU A 80 16.50 -3.65 8.77
N LEU A 81 16.33 -4.29 7.62
CA LEU A 81 15.90 -3.65 6.37
C LEU A 81 14.52 -4.13 5.90
N SER A 82 13.85 -4.96 6.71
CA SER A 82 12.57 -5.57 6.33
C SER A 82 11.41 -4.74 6.85
N LEU A 83 10.88 -3.85 6.02
CA LEU A 83 9.69 -3.09 6.36
C LEU A 83 8.48 -4.01 6.57
N LYS A 84 7.55 -3.59 7.44
CA LYS A 84 6.21 -4.16 7.54
C LYS A 84 5.47 -4.07 6.21
N ASP A 85 4.48 -4.89 6.02
CA ASP A 85 3.65 -4.83 4.83
C ASP A 85 2.68 -3.63 4.91
N ILE A 86 2.37 -3.02 3.77
CA ILE A 86 1.36 -1.94 3.73
C ILE A 86 -0.04 -2.54 3.83
N CYS A 87 -0.91 -1.88 4.60
CA CYS A 87 -2.35 -2.11 4.63
C CYS A 87 -3.06 -0.77 4.82
N THR A 88 -3.82 -0.36 3.82
CA THR A 88 -4.53 0.93 3.80
C THR A 88 -6.05 0.77 3.88
N LEU A 89 -6.54 -0.34 4.42
CA LEU A 89 -7.97 -0.63 4.46
C LEU A 89 -8.77 0.49 5.14
N ASP A 90 -8.20 1.10 6.18
CA ASP A 90 -8.79 2.24 6.89
C ASP A 90 -8.71 3.56 6.13
N LEU A 91 -7.79 3.67 5.18
CA LEU A 91 -7.56 4.86 4.38
C LEU A 91 -8.39 4.88 3.08
N ILE A 92 -9.23 3.87 2.83
CA ILE A 92 -10.06 3.81 1.61
C ILE A 92 -10.82 5.12 1.36
N PRO A 93 -11.48 5.76 2.36
CA PRO A 93 -12.11 7.06 2.15
C PRO A 93 -11.15 8.11 1.59
N GLU A 94 -10.01 8.28 2.23
CA GLU A 94 -9.01 9.29 1.84
C GLU A 94 -8.41 9.00 0.47
N MET A 95 -8.21 7.73 0.14
CA MET A 95 -7.67 7.30 -1.15
C MET A 95 -8.63 7.55 -2.31
N VAL A 96 -9.92 7.28 -2.09
CA VAL A 96 -10.97 7.58 -3.09
C VAL A 96 -11.07 9.08 -3.32
N GLU A 97 -11.09 9.87 -2.24
CA GLU A 97 -11.15 11.34 -2.31
C GLU A 97 -9.87 11.98 -2.87
N ALA A 98 -8.72 11.31 -2.76
CA ALA A 98 -7.48 11.74 -3.40
C ALA A 98 -7.45 11.46 -4.92
N GLY A 99 -8.51 10.89 -5.50
CA GLY A 99 -8.60 10.62 -6.93
C GLY A 99 -7.82 9.38 -7.36
N ILE A 100 -7.67 8.38 -6.48
CA ILE A 100 -7.07 7.09 -6.84
C ILE A 100 -8.13 6.21 -7.49
N ASP A 101 -7.99 5.94 -8.79
CA ASP A 101 -8.93 5.15 -9.59
C ASP A 101 -8.73 3.64 -9.46
N SER A 102 -7.52 3.21 -9.13
CA SER A 102 -7.14 1.80 -9.13
C SER A 102 -6.29 1.43 -7.92
N PHE A 103 -6.72 0.41 -7.19
CA PHE A 103 -6.03 -0.13 -6.02
C PHE A 103 -5.13 -1.30 -6.40
N LYS A 104 -3.81 -1.14 -6.21
CA LYS A 104 -2.81 -2.15 -6.54
C LYS A 104 -2.43 -2.97 -5.31
N ILE A 105 -2.66 -4.29 -5.38
CA ILE A 105 -2.26 -5.25 -4.36
C ILE A 105 -0.93 -5.90 -4.78
N GLU A 106 0.09 -5.80 -3.92
CA GLU A 106 1.36 -6.52 -4.14
C GLU A 106 1.20 -7.97 -3.65
N GLY A 107 1.13 -8.90 -4.58
CA GLY A 107 0.83 -10.29 -4.25
C GLY A 107 1.37 -11.33 -5.23
N ARG A 108 2.24 -10.98 -6.18
CA ARG A 108 2.74 -11.86 -7.26
C ARG A 108 3.27 -13.22 -6.78
N MET A 109 3.92 -13.26 -5.62
CA MET A 109 4.49 -14.47 -5.03
C MET A 109 3.64 -15.05 -3.89
N LYS A 110 2.40 -14.59 -3.77
CA LYS A 110 1.48 -15.05 -2.72
C LYS A 110 0.57 -16.16 -3.22
N LYS A 111 0.00 -16.91 -2.27
CA LYS A 111 -0.97 -17.97 -2.57
C LYS A 111 -2.30 -17.38 -3.04
N PRO A 112 -3.10 -18.13 -3.82
CA PRO A 112 -4.40 -17.67 -4.30
C PRO A 112 -5.34 -17.21 -3.18
N GLU A 113 -5.31 -17.88 -2.02
CA GLU A 113 -6.14 -17.55 -0.85
C GLU A 113 -5.84 -16.16 -0.31
N TYR A 114 -4.55 -15.76 -0.29
CA TYR A 114 -4.15 -14.40 0.07
C TYR A 114 -4.75 -13.37 -0.90
N VAL A 115 -4.61 -13.62 -2.21
CA VAL A 115 -5.10 -12.67 -3.22
C VAL A 115 -6.61 -12.55 -3.14
N ALA A 116 -7.32 -13.68 -2.99
CA ALA A 116 -8.77 -13.70 -2.90
C ALA A 116 -9.27 -12.93 -1.66
N ALA A 117 -8.71 -13.20 -0.49
CA ALA A 117 -9.13 -12.55 0.75
C ALA A 117 -8.82 -11.03 0.74
N VAL A 118 -7.62 -10.64 0.31
CA VAL A 118 -7.25 -9.21 0.24
C VAL A 118 -8.14 -8.48 -0.77
N ALA A 119 -8.32 -9.01 -1.97
CA ALA A 119 -9.15 -8.37 -2.99
C ALA A 119 -10.62 -8.28 -2.54
N HIS A 120 -11.14 -9.33 -1.90
CA HIS A 120 -12.51 -9.33 -1.33
C HIS A 120 -12.69 -8.21 -0.30
N LEU A 121 -11.76 -8.07 0.65
CA LEU A 121 -11.89 -7.06 1.71
C LEU A 121 -11.75 -5.63 1.16
N TYR A 122 -10.79 -5.37 0.27
CA TYR A 122 -10.69 -4.06 -0.37
C TYR A 122 -11.94 -3.74 -1.18
N ARG A 123 -12.52 -4.72 -1.92
CA ARG A 123 -13.78 -4.54 -2.64
C ARG A 123 -14.94 -4.25 -1.67
N LYS A 124 -15.10 -5.06 -0.61
CA LYS A 124 -16.14 -4.88 0.43
C LYS A 124 -16.14 -3.45 0.98
N TYR A 125 -14.98 -2.95 1.37
CA TYR A 125 -14.88 -1.63 2.01
C TYR A 125 -14.92 -0.47 1.03
N THR A 126 -14.48 -0.67 -0.20
CA THR A 126 -14.69 0.33 -1.26
C THR A 126 -16.18 0.47 -1.57
N ASP A 127 -16.89 -0.64 -1.75
CA ASP A 127 -18.34 -0.61 -1.97
C ASP A 127 -19.07 0.03 -0.80
N LEU A 128 -18.72 -0.33 0.43
CA LEU A 128 -19.29 0.29 1.62
C LEU A 128 -19.11 1.82 1.63
N TYR A 129 -17.91 2.31 1.30
CA TYR A 129 -17.66 3.74 1.27
C TYR A 129 -18.48 4.45 0.19
N LEU A 130 -18.52 3.90 -1.02
CA LEU A 130 -19.32 4.44 -2.13
C LEU A 130 -20.83 4.45 -1.80
N GLU A 131 -21.36 3.38 -1.20
CA GLU A 131 -22.74 3.35 -0.73
C GLU A 131 -23.03 4.41 0.35
N LEU A 132 -22.08 4.68 1.24
CA LEU A 132 -22.24 5.72 2.26
C LEU A 132 -22.29 7.12 1.65
N LEU A 133 -21.49 7.38 0.60
CA LEU A 133 -21.57 8.65 -0.16
C LEU A 133 -22.95 8.84 -0.79
N GLU A 134 -23.52 7.80 -1.42
CA GLU A 134 -24.83 7.84 -2.05
C GLU A 134 -25.99 8.01 -1.04
N ARG A 135 -25.81 7.51 0.20
CA ARG A 135 -26.83 7.58 1.27
C ARG A 135 -26.76 8.84 2.12
N ALA A 136 -25.89 9.78 1.78
CA ALA A 136 -25.78 11.02 2.53
C ALA A 136 -27.11 11.79 2.52
N PRO A 137 -27.61 12.26 3.67
CA PRO A 137 -28.86 13.03 3.72
C PRO A 137 -28.73 14.34 2.94
N GLU A 138 -29.85 14.78 2.37
CA GLU A 138 -29.92 16.06 1.66
C GLU A 138 -29.48 17.21 2.59
N GLY A 139 -28.62 18.09 2.09
CA GLY A 139 -28.07 19.21 2.84
C GLY A 139 -26.85 18.87 3.71
N THR A 140 -26.35 17.63 3.68
CA THR A 140 -25.07 17.24 4.30
C THR A 140 -23.98 17.08 3.25
N ASP A 141 -22.74 17.31 3.67
CA ASP A 141 -21.57 16.96 2.84
C ASP A 141 -21.41 15.43 2.81
N PRO A 142 -21.50 14.78 1.61
CA PRO A 142 -21.45 13.34 1.50
C PRO A 142 -20.15 12.73 2.03
N GLU A 143 -19.00 13.37 1.79
CA GLU A 143 -17.69 12.87 2.23
C GLU A 143 -17.58 12.90 3.76
N VAL A 144 -18.02 14.01 4.39
CA VAL A 144 -18.03 14.14 5.85
C VAL A 144 -18.95 13.09 6.46
N PHE A 145 -20.15 12.89 5.91
CA PHE A 145 -21.10 11.88 6.37
C PHE A 145 -20.51 10.47 6.24
N ALA A 146 -19.98 10.13 5.07
CA ALA A 146 -19.44 8.79 4.79
C ALA A 146 -18.25 8.48 5.70
N LYS A 147 -17.29 9.39 5.88
CA LYS A 147 -16.17 9.22 6.82
C LYS A 147 -16.61 9.00 8.26
N GLN A 148 -17.62 9.71 8.72
CA GLN A 148 -18.15 9.53 10.08
C GLN A 148 -18.79 8.15 10.30
N LYS A 149 -19.27 7.51 9.25
CA LYS A 149 -19.93 6.19 9.29
C LYS A 149 -19.03 5.03 8.88
N PHE A 150 -18.01 5.29 8.07
CA PHE A 150 -17.09 4.26 7.61
C PHE A 150 -16.35 3.63 8.79
N ARG A 151 -16.41 2.31 8.88
CA ARG A 151 -15.67 1.51 9.89
C ARG A 151 -15.27 0.18 9.30
N VAL A 152 -14.01 -0.18 9.52
CA VAL A 152 -13.50 -1.52 9.21
C VAL A 152 -13.75 -2.42 10.42
N GLU A 153 -14.35 -3.58 10.20
CA GLU A 153 -14.64 -4.56 11.24
C GLU A 153 -13.34 -5.21 11.75
N GLU A 154 -13.25 -5.41 13.07
CA GLU A 154 -12.08 -6.03 13.68
C GLU A 154 -11.85 -7.48 13.20
N ALA A 155 -12.93 -8.21 12.93
CA ALA A 155 -12.86 -9.55 12.36
C ALA A 155 -12.14 -9.56 11.01
N ASP A 156 -12.41 -8.58 10.14
CA ASP A 156 -11.78 -8.47 8.83
C ASP A 156 -10.30 -8.04 8.94
N ARG A 157 -9.96 -7.19 9.92
CA ARG A 157 -8.54 -6.89 10.22
C ARG A 157 -7.81 -8.14 10.67
N SER A 158 -8.43 -8.96 11.53
CA SER A 158 -7.87 -10.22 11.99
C SER A 158 -7.62 -11.19 10.85
N VAL A 159 -8.54 -11.29 9.87
CA VAL A 159 -8.33 -12.09 8.67
C VAL A 159 -7.06 -11.65 7.93
N LEU A 160 -6.83 -10.34 7.74
CA LEU A 160 -5.62 -9.85 7.09
C LEU A 160 -4.35 -10.14 7.91
N LEU A 161 -4.42 -10.04 9.24
CA LEU A 161 -3.28 -10.34 10.12
C LEU A 161 -2.93 -11.83 10.15
N ASP A 162 -3.92 -12.72 10.00
CA ASP A 162 -3.71 -14.18 9.92
C ASP A 162 -3.16 -14.62 8.55
N LEU A 163 -3.31 -13.78 7.53
CA LEU A 163 -2.61 -13.97 6.27
C LEU A 163 -1.13 -13.62 6.41
N TYR A 164 -0.34 -14.01 5.39
CA TYR A 164 1.08 -13.71 5.42
C TYR A 164 1.34 -12.19 5.41
N ASN A 165 2.03 -11.72 6.43
CA ASN A 165 2.59 -10.37 6.51
C ASN A 165 4.02 -10.41 7.12
N ARG A 166 4.73 -9.28 7.11
CA ARG A 166 6.09 -9.13 7.63
C ARG A 166 6.09 -8.32 8.92
N GLY A 167 5.80 -8.96 10.04
CA GLY A 167 5.84 -8.31 11.36
C GLY A 167 4.69 -7.35 11.62
N GLY A 168 3.56 -7.51 10.90
CA GLY A 168 2.39 -6.66 11.01
C GLY A 168 2.22 -5.70 9.82
N PHE A 169 1.36 -4.72 10.00
CA PHE A 169 1.00 -3.75 8.97
C PHE A 169 1.38 -2.32 9.35
N HIS A 170 1.56 -1.51 8.31
CA HIS A 170 1.74 -0.06 8.36
C HIS A 170 0.98 0.59 7.19
N THR A 171 0.60 1.86 7.32
CA THR A 171 -0.10 2.59 6.23
C THR A 171 0.82 3.04 5.09
N GLY A 172 2.07 2.57 5.08
CA GLY A 172 3.06 2.98 4.09
C GLY A 172 3.48 4.44 4.30
N TYR A 173 3.71 5.14 3.20
CA TYR A 173 4.14 6.55 3.19
C TYR A 173 2.98 7.54 3.10
N TYR A 174 1.72 7.09 3.09
CA TYR A 174 0.57 7.98 2.89
C TYR A 174 0.47 9.10 3.93
N HIS A 175 0.83 8.83 5.20
CA HIS A 175 0.83 9.83 6.28
C HIS A 175 2.16 9.94 7.02
N THR A 176 3.11 9.04 6.77
CA THR A 176 4.37 8.97 7.52
C THR A 176 5.54 8.83 6.58
N GLN A 177 6.60 9.60 6.81
CA GLN A 177 7.83 9.46 6.05
C GLN A 177 8.95 8.91 6.97
N ASN A 178 9.47 7.71 6.62
CA ASN A 178 10.68 7.10 7.19
C ASN A 178 10.68 6.94 8.72
N GLY A 179 9.60 6.40 9.30
CA GLY A 179 9.51 6.13 10.72
C GLY A 179 10.07 4.75 11.12
N ARG A 180 10.51 4.61 12.39
CA ARG A 180 10.93 3.31 12.97
C ARG A 180 9.80 2.29 13.03
N GLU A 181 8.57 2.76 13.10
CA GLU A 181 7.34 1.95 13.10
C GLU A 181 7.11 1.18 11.80
N MET A 182 7.82 1.56 10.72
CA MET A 182 7.75 0.86 9.43
C MET A 182 8.58 -0.43 9.37
N VAL A 183 9.47 -0.67 10.36
CA VAL A 183 10.38 -1.84 10.45
C VAL A 183 9.89 -2.85 11.47
#